data_7dc8dc1dee92b2597c6edcde02165066
#
_entry.id   7dc8dc1dee92b2597c6edcde02165066
#
_cell.length_a   1.000
_cell.length_b   1.000
_cell.length_c   1.000
_cell.angle_alpha   90.00
_cell.angle_beta   90.00
_cell.angle_gamma   90.00
#
_symmetry.space_group_name_H-M   'P 1'
#
loop_
_entity.id
_entity.type
_entity.pdbx_description
1 polymer ?
#
loop_
_entity_poly.entity_id
_entity_poly.type
_entity_poly.pdbx_seq_one_letter_code
_entity_poly.pdbx_strand_id
1 'polypeptide(L)'
;GISIMKIVEELDSGPVCNAYKLKLENNYNAKKISEKLSLLAAEKILDNIDDILEDKAKFIEQDHSKATYAKKIEKKEGQIDWKLGASIIIGKINGLFPIPGAFFSFNGERYKILKAELGNGIGDAGEVISDNLEVACGNNESIKILEIQRQGKNPQKISEFMLGSKIKKGSIIF
;
A
#
# COMPACT_ATOMS: atom_id res chain seq x y z
N GLY A 1 -3.69 -9.36 -10.21
CA GLY A 1 -3.36 -10.14 -11.42
C GLY A 1 -2.92 -9.24 -12.55
N ILE A 2 -2.70 -9.85 -13.69
CA ILE A 2 -2.36 -9.17 -14.95
C ILE A 2 -3.32 -9.59 -16.03
N SER A 3 -3.46 -8.77 -17.07
CA SER A 3 -4.19 -9.10 -18.29
C SER A 3 -3.33 -8.80 -19.52
N ILE A 4 -3.40 -9.65 -20.54
CA ILE A 4 -2.79 -9.43 -21.85
C ILE A 4 -3.90 -8.91 -22.76
N MET A 5 -3.78 -7.66 -23.23
CA MET A 5 -4.80 -7.01 -24.05
C MET A 5 -4.20 -6.32 -25.28
N LYS A 6 -5.01 -6.06 -26.28
CA LYS A 6 -4.63 -5.23 -27.43
C LYS A 6 -4.63 -3.76 -27.02
N ILE A 7 -3.66 -3.00 -27.56
CA ILE A 7 -3.65 -1.54 -27.42
C ILE A 7 -4.65 -0.96 -28.41
N VAL A 8 -5.54 -0.10 -27.92
CA VAL A 8 -6.52 0.67 -28.68
C VAL A 8 -6.40 2.16 -28.33
N GLU A 9 -7.15 3.02 -28.98
CA GLU A 9 -7.07 4.47 -28.78
C GLU A 9 -7.43 4.89 -27.35
N GLU A 10 -8.45 4.27 -26.77
CA GLU A 10 -8.85 4.52 -25.39
C GLU A 10 -7.98 3.73 -24.39
N LEU A 11 -7.63 4.39 -23.28
CA LEU A 11 -6.77 3.80 -22.25
C LEU A 11 -7.43 2.58 -21.60
N ASP A 12 -6.69 1.47 -21.54
CA ASP A 12 -7.05 0.21 -20.87
C ASP A 12 -8.37 -0.43 -21.34
N SER A 13 -8.90 -0.07 -22.52
CA SER A 13 -10.21 -0.51 -23.00
C SER A 13 -10.15 -1.63 -24.05
N GLY A 14 -8.96 -2.01 -24.52
CA GLY A 14 -8.80 -3.01 -25.58
C GLY A 14 -9.22 -4.43 -25.18
N PRO A 15 -9.52 -5.29 -26.17
CA PRO A 15 -9.94 -6.66 -25.90
C PRO A 15 -8.82 -7.49 -25.25
N VAL A 16 -9.21 -8.38 -24.35
CA VAL A 16 -8.32 -9.17 -23.50
C VAL A 16 -8.19 -10.59 -24.06
N CYS A 17 -6.95 -11.04 -24.24
CA CYS A 17 -6.62 -12.42 -24.60
C CYS A 17 -6.66 -13.35 -23.37
N ASN A 18 -5.87 -13.02 -22.34
CA ASN A 18 -5.74 -13.81 -21.14
C ASN A 18 -5.60 -12.95 -19.89
N ALA A 19 -6.07 -13.47 -18.75
CA ALA A 19 -5.91 -12.86 -17.44
C ALA A 19 -5.35 -13.88 -16.43
N TYR A 20 -4.35 -13.47 -15.66
CA TYR A 20 -3.66 -14.30 -14.69
C TYR A 20 -3.75 -13.70 -13.30
N LYS A 21 -4.12 -14.52 -12.31
CA LYS A 21 -4.32 -14.08 -10.93
C LYS A 21 -3.03 -14.20 -10.13
N LEU A 22 -2.71 -13.20 -9.30
CA LEU A 22 -1.70 -13.26 -8.26
C LEU A 22 -2.39 -13.39 -6.90
N LYS A 23 -2.07 -14.45 -6.15
CA LYS A 23 -2.54 -14.57 -4.76
C LYS A 23 -1.73 -13.60 -3.89
N LEU A 24 -2.44 -12.75 -3.17
CA LEU A 24 -1.83 -11.81 -2.24
C LEU A 24 -1.64 -12.45 -0.86
N GLU A 25 -0.52 -12.14 -0.22
CA GLU A 25 -0.23 -12.48 1.17
C GLU A 25 -0.39 -11.21 2.04
N ASN A 26 -0.76 -11.39 3.30
CA ASN A 26 -1.11 -10.29 4.20
C ASN A 26 0.02 -9.26 4.44
N ASN A 27 1.28 -9.65 4.19
CA ASN A 27 2.45 -8.80 4.39
C ASN A 27 2.95 -8.11 3.10
N TYR A 28 2.22 -8.23 1.99
CA TYR A 28 2.61 -7.59 0.75
C TYR A 28 2.27 -6.10 0.77
N ASN A 29 3.25 -5.27 0.46
CA ASN A 29 3.06 -3.85 0.14
C ASN A 29 3.02 -3.63 -1.38
N ALA A 30 2.65 -2.43 -1.80
CA ALA A 30 2.50 -2.11 -3.23
C ALA A 30 3.79 -2.37 -4.04
N LYS A 31 4.97 -2.10 -3.47
CA LYS A 31 6.25 -2.39 -4.14
C LYS A 31 6.40 -3.89 -4.39
N LYS A 32 6.16 -4.73 -3.37
CA LYS A 32 6.28 -6.19 -3.49
C LYS A 32 5.27 -6.77 -4.48
N ILE A 33 4.04 -6.25 -4.47
CA ILE A 33 3.00 -6.64 -5.42
C ILE A 33 3.44 -6.27 -6.84
N SER A 34 3.93 -5.05 -7.08
CA SER A 34 4.42 -4.60 -8.38
C SER A 34 5.56 -5.47 -8.91
N GLU A 35 6.54 -5.81 -8.06
CA GLU A 35 7.64 -6.72 -8.42
C GLU A 35 7.12 -8.11 -8.85
N LYS A 36 6.18 -8.68 -8.08
CA LYS A 36 5.60 -9.99 -8.40
C LYS A 36 4.75 -9.97 -9.67
N LEU A 37 3.99 -8.88 -9.88
CA LEU A 37 3.19 -8.71 -11.09
C LEU A 37 4.06 -8.54 -12.33
N SER A 38 5.19 -7.82 -12.24
CA SER A 38 6.11 -7.66 -13.37
C SER A 38 6.77 -8.98 -13.78
N LEU A 39 7.16 -9.81 -12.81
CA LEU A 39 7.70 -11.15 -13.09
C LEU A 39 6.63 -12.07 -13.72
N LEU A 40 5.42 -12.06 -13.17
CA LEU A 40 4.29 -12.81 -13.71
C LEU A 40 3.97 -12.35 -15.15
N ALA A 41 4.00 -11.04 -15.42
CA ALA A 41 3.76 -10.50 -16.75
C ALA A 41 4.84 -10.94 -17.76
N ALA A 42 6.11 -10.89 -17.37
CA ALA A 42 7.21 -11.34 -18.21
C ALA A 42 7.12 -12.84 -18.56
N GLU A 43 6.78 -13.68 -17.59
CA GLU A 43 6.55 -15.11 -17.81
C GLU A 43 5.36 -15.34 -18.76
N LYS A 44 4.23 -14.72 -18.44
CA LYS A 44 2.97 -15.00 -19.15
C LYS A 44 2.92 -14.40 -20.57
N ILE A 45 3.64 -13.33 -20.85
CA ILE A 45 3.74 -12.85 -22.24
C ILE A 45 4.51 -13.84 -23.11
N LEU A 46 5.58 -14.47 -22.58
CA LEU A 46 6.32 -15.50 -23.31
C LEU A 46 5.47 -16.73 -23.60
N ASP A 47 4.62 -17.13 -22.66
CA ASP A 47 3.69 -18.27 -22.84
C ASP A 47 2.62 -18.02 -23.91
N ASN A 48 2.34 -16.75 -24.27
CA ASN A 48 1.24 -16.38 -25.17
C ASN A 48 1.69 -15.75 -26.49
N ILE A 49 2.96 -15.36 -26.63
CA ILE A 49 3.40 -14.53 -27.76
C ILE A 49 3.28 -15.25 -29.10
N ASP A 50 3.56 -16.54 -29.15
CA ASP A 50 3.49 -17.33 -30.38
C ASP A 50 2.05 -17.43 -30.90
N ASP A 51 1.10 -17.71 -30.00
CA ASP A 51 -0.32 -17.74 -30.35
C ASP A 51 -0.86 -16.38 -30.79
N ILE A 52 -0.32 -15.30 -30.22
CA ILE A 52 -0.68 -13.92 -30.63
C ILE A 52 -0.13 -13.62 -32.05
N LEU A 53 1.12 -13.98 -32.32
CA LEU A 53 1.77 -13.72 -33.60
C LEU A 53 1.17 -14.56 -34.75
N GLU A 54 0.70 -15.77 -34.43
CA GLU A 54 0.08 -16.71 -35.35
C GLU A 54 -1.44 -16.53 -35.51
N ASP A 55 -2.01 -15.43 -34.93
CA ASP A 55 -3.45 -15.15 -34.92
C ASP A 55 -4.33 -16.28 -34.32
N LYS A 56 -3.75 -17.12 -33.44
CA LYS A 56 -4.47 -18.19 -32.75
C LYS A 56 -5.10 -17.71 -31.43
N ALA A 57 -4.57 -16.63 -30.84
CA ALA A 57 -5.07 -16.07 -29.60
C ALA A 57 -6.47 -15.45 -29.79
N LYS A 58 -7.40 -15.84 -28.90
CA LYS A 58 -8.76 -15.29 -28.90
C LYS A 58 -8.82 -14.06 -28.01
N PHE A 59 -9.21 -12.92 -28.57
CA PHE A 59 -9.40 -11.67 -27.85
C PHE A 59 -10.90 -11.44 -27.59
N ILE A 60 -11.26 -11.13 -26.35
CA ILE A 60 -12.63 -10.92 -25.89
C ILE A 60 -12.77 -9.45 -25.51
N GLU A 61 -13.79 -8.79 -26.03
CA GLU A 61 -14.12 -7.40 -25.71
C GLU A 61 -14.44 -7.25 -24.23
N GLN A 62 -14.01 -6.12 -23.64
CA GLN A 62 -14.32 -5.80 -22.25
C GLN A 62 -15.74 -5.25 -22.11
N ASP A 63 -16.38 -5.52 -20.98
CA ASP A 63 -17.67 -4.95 -20.64
C ASP A 63 -17.49 -3.52 -20.07
N HIS A 64 -17.58 -2.52 -20.94
CA HIS A 64 -17.38 -1.11 -20.58
C HIS A 64 -18.36 -0.61 -19.49
N SER A 65 -19.53 -1.28 -19.32
CA SER A 65 -20.50 -0.92 -18.27
C SER A 65 -19.95 -1.18 -16.86
N LYS A 66 -18.92 -2.02 -16.74
CA LYS A 66 -18.25 -2.36 -15.49
C LYS A 66 -16.94 -1.59 -15.26
N ALA A 67 -16.62 -0.64 -16.13
CA ALA A 67 -15.40 0.16 -16.00
C ALA A 67 -15.38 0.95 -14.68
N THR A 68 -14.24 0.93 -14.00
CA THR A 68 -13.99 1.75 -12.82
C THR A 68 -12.74 2.61 -13.04
N TYR A 69 -12.75 3.82 -12.48
CA TYR A 69 -11.66 4.77 -12.69
C TYR A 69 -10.87 4.99 -11.41
N ALA A 70 -9.55 4.75 -11.46
CA ALA A 70 -8.64 5.06 -10.38
C ALA A 70 -7.96 6.41 -10.64
N LYS A 71 -8.28 7.42 -9.82
CA LYS A 71 -7.63 8.73 -9.89
C LYS A 71 -6.19 8.64 -9.40
N LYS A 72 -5.34 9.58 -9.85
CA LYS A 72 -3.99 9.73 -9.33
C LYS A 72 -4.02 10.00 -7.83
N ILE A 73 -3.26 9.22 -7.06
CA ILE A 73 -3.15 9.38 -5.61
C ILE A 73 -2.42 10.68 -5.29
N GLU A 74 -3.04 11.54 -4.49
CA GLU A 74 -2.46 12.79 -4.02
C GLU A 74 -1.65 12.58 -2.72
N LYS A 75 -0.64 13.43 -2.49
CA LYS A 75 0.18 13.36 -1.27
C LYS A 75 -0.63 13.46 0.02
N LYS A 76 -1.70 14.26 0.02
CA LYS A 76 -2.58 14.43 1.18
C LYS A 76 -3.32 13.16 1.58
N GLU A 77 -3.59 12.26 0.62
CA GLU A 77 -4.24 10.99 0.88
C GLU A 77 -3.36 10.05 1.72
N GLY A 78 -2.05 10.32 1.78
CA GLY A 78 -1.12 9.59 2.65
C GLY A 78 -1.27 9.91 4.14
N GLN A 79 -1.95 10.98 4.51
CA GLN A 79 -2.17 11.29 5.94
C GLN A 79 -3.06 10.21 6.58
N ILE A 80 -2.61 9.70 7.72
CA ILE A 80 -3.34 8.67 8.46
C ILE A 80 -4.48 9.33 9.23
N ASP A 81 -5.66 8.74 9.12
CA ASP A 81 -6.78 9.02 10.01
C ASP A 81 -6.82 7.92 11.09
N TRP A 82 -6.40 8.27 12.28
CA TRP A 82 -6.33 7.35 13.42
C TRP A 82 -7.70 6.88 13.92
N LYS A 83 -8.79 7.51 13.51
CA LYS A 83 -10.15 7.07 13.83
C LYS A 83 -10.57 5.81 13.07
N LEU A 84 -9.83 5.44 12.04
CA LEU A 84 -10.04 4.20 11.29
C LEU A 84 -9.51 2.99 12.06
N GLY A 85 -10.04 1.79 11.79
CA GLY A 85 -9.54 0.56 12.37
C GLY A 85 -8.14 0.19 11.88
N ALA A 86 -7.41 -0.57 12.69
CA ALA A 86 -6.00 -0.93 12.47
C ALA A 86 -5.76 -1.61 11.10
N SER A 87 -6.64 -2.50 10.69
CA SER A 87 -6.52 -3.19 9.39
C SER A 87 -6.59 -2.23 8.20
N ILE A 88 -7.43 -1.18 8.27
CA ILE A 88 -7.55 -0.16 7.24
C ILE A 88 -6.28 0.70 7.19
N ILE A 89 -5.75 1.09 8.36
CA ILE A 89 -4.52 1.88 8.47
C ILE A 89 -3.33 1.08 7.93
N ILE A 90 -3.18 -0.20 8.28
CA ILE A 90 -2.13 -1.08 7.76
C ILE A 90 -2.28 -1.25 6.24
N GLY A 91 -3.51 -1.42 5.75
CA GLY A 91 -3.80 -1.46 4.31
C GLY A 91 -3.34 -0.19 3.59
N LYS A 92 -3.58 0.99 4.18
CA LYS A 92 -3.10 2.28 3.66
C LYS A 92 -1.56 2.36 3.67
N ILE A 93 -0.90 1.95 4.76
CA ILE A 93 0.57 1.92 4.86
C ILE A 93 1.15 1.05 3.75
N ASN A 94 0.65 -0.17 3.59
CA ASN A 94 1.13 -1.10 2.59
C ASN A 94 0.81 -0.65 1.15
N GLY A 95 -0.40 -0.14 0.91
CA GLY A 95 -0.85 0.28 -0.41
C GLY A 95 -0.14 1.54 -0.93
N LEU A 96 0.28 2.44 -0.05
CA LEU A 96 0.99 3.66 -0.42
C LEU A 96 2.53 3.54 -0.37
N PHE A 97 3.06 2.41 0.06
CA PHE A 97 4.50 2.18 0.14
C PHE A 97 5.14 1.97 -1.24
N PRO A 98 6.28 2.58 -1.56
CA PRO A 98 7.02 3.56 -0.77
C PRO A 98 6.60 5.00 -1.05
N ILE A 99 5.83 5.25 -2.10
CA ILE A 99 5.44 6.58 -2.60
C ILE A 99 3.94 6.60 -2.92
N PRO A 100 3.20 7.60 -2.41
CA PRO A 100 3.64 8.75 -1.61
C PRO A 100 4.03 8.41 -0.17
N GLY A 101 3.63 7.24 0.34
CA GLY A 101 3.80 6.76 1.70
C GLY A 101 2.71 7.29 2.65
N ALA A 102 2.26 6.42 3.56
CA ALA A 102 1.37 6.84 4.64
C ALA A 102 2.16 7.56 5.73
N PHE A 103 1.59 8.61 6.31
CA PHE A 103 2.29 9.45 7.28
C PHE A 103 1.36 10.03 8.33
N PHE A 104 1.95 10.44 9.44
CA PHE A 104 1.34 11.28 10.46
C PHE A 104 2.21 12.51 10.73
N SER A 105 1.68 13.47 11.49
CA SER A 105 2.39 14.67 11.91
C SER A 105 2.53 14.73 13.43
N PHE A 106 3.69 15.17 13.91
CA PHE A 106 3.94 15.45 15.32
C PHE A 106 4.86 16.67 15.45
N ASN A 107 4.43 17.65 16.25
CA ASN A 107 5.16 18.92 16.45
C ASN A 107 5.58 19.62 15.13
N GLY A 108 4.69 19.62 14.12
CA GLY A 108 4.93 20.25 12.83
C GLY A 108 5.86 19.47 11.88
N GLU A 109 6.36 18.30 12.30
CA GLU A 109 7.17 17.43 11.46
C GLU A 109 6.35 16.25 10.96
N ARG A 110 6.65 15.79 9.74
CA ARG A 110 6.00 14.63 9.13
C ARG A 110 6.85 13.38 9.29
N TYR A 111 6.18 12.28 9.64
CA TYR A 111 6.77 10.97 9.83
C TYR A 111 6.03 9.96 8.94
N LYS A 112 6.71 9.35 7.98
CA LYS A 112 6.17 8.24 7.19
C LYS A 112 6.27 6.95 7.97
N ILE A 113 5.22 6.16 7.93
CA ILE A 113 5.24 4.78 8.42
C ILE A 113 5.56 3.88 7.23
N LEU A 114 6.65 3.14 7.31
CA LEU A 114 7.10 2.25 6.25
C LEU A 114 6.66 0.80 6.47
N LYS A 115 6.53 0.41 7.75
CA LYS A 115 6.08 -0.91 8.14
C LYS A 115 5.35 -0.85 9.47
N ALA A 116 4.23 -1.55 9.57
CA ALA A 116 3.47 -1.70 10.81
C ALA A 116 2.83 -3.08 10.88
N GLU A 117 2.42 -3.47 12.08
CA GLU A 117 1.64 -4.67 12.35
C GLU A 117 0.50 -4.39 13.33
N LEU A 118 -0.43 -5.32 13.48
CA LEU A 118 -1.50 -5.20 14.48
C LEU A 118 -0.91 -5.17 15.88
N GLY A 119 -1.41 -4.24 16.70
CA GLY A 119 -1.14 -4.16 18.12
C GLY A 119 -2.21 -4.83 18.95
N ASN A 120 -2.04 -4.77 20.27
CA ASN A 120 -3.00 -5.32 21.22
C ASN A 120 -3.42 -4.28 22.29
N GLY A 121 -2.91 -3.06 22.19
CA GLY A 121 -3.19 -2.00 23.14
C GLY A 121 -4.51 -1.29 22.82
N ILE A 122 -5.03 -0.57 23.82
CA ILE A 122 -6.26 0.23 23.73
C ILE A 122 -5.95 1.63 24.24
N GLY A 123 -6.51 2.65 23.61
CA GLY A 123 -6.34 4.06 23.97
C GLY A 123 -7.18 4.95 23.04
N ASP A 124 -7.02 6.24 23.18
CA ASP A 124 -7.67 7.22 22.32
C ASP A 124 -7.02 7.24 20.93
N ALA A 125 -7.83 7.41 19.87
CA ALA A 125 -7.32 7.39 18.49
C ALA A 125 -6.22 8.43 18.27
N GLY A 126 -5.02 7.98 17.87
CA GLY A 126 -3.81 8.79 17.71
C GLY A 126 -2.95 8.89 18.98
N GLU A 127 -3.34 8.26 20.08
CA GLU A 127 -2.51 8.20 21.28
C GLU A 127 -1.40 7.16 21.12
N VAL A 128 -0.19 7.54 21.48
CA VAL A 128 0.96 6.64 21.61
C VAL A 128 0.86 5.92 22.95
N ILE A 129 0.54 4.64 22.93
CA ILE A 129 0.21 3.84 24.12
C ILE A 129 1.36 3.01 24.66
N SER A 130 2.50 2.98 23.96
CA SER A 130 3.70 2.28 24.44
C SER A 130 4.99 3.00 24.10
N ASP A 131 6.08 2.64 24.78
CA ASP A 131 7.43 3.18 24.54
C ASP A 131 8.04 2.70 23.21
N ASN A 132 7.44 1.70 22.56
CA ASN A 132 7.84 1.17 21.27
C ASN A 132 6.94 1.67 20.13
N LEU A 133 6.33 2.84 20.27
CA LEU A 133 5.49 3.49 19.28
C LEU A 133 4.33 2.59 18.78
N GLU A 134 3.60 2.01 19.72
CA GLU A 134 2.28 1.48 19.46
C GLU A 134 1.27 2.62 19.55
N VAL A 135 0.38 2.73 18.57
CA VAL A 135 -0.58 3.83 18.43
C VAL A 135 -1.99 3.28 18.43
N ALA A 136 -2.83 3.83 19.28
CA ALA A 136 -4.25 3.48 19.34
C ALA A 136 -5.00 4.00 18.12
N CYS A 137 -5.94 3.20 17.66
CA CYS A 137 -6.75 3.44 16.46
C CYS A 137 -8.25 3.38 16.81
N GLY A 138 -9.10 3.64 15.82
CA GLY A 138 -10.53 3.38 15.93
C GLY A 138 -10.83 1.92 16.26
N ASN A 139 -12.08 1.64 16.65
CA ASN A 139 -12.58 0.31 17.01
C ASN A 139 -11.89 -0.34 18.22
N ASN A 140 -11.26 0.44 19.12
CA ASN A 140 -10.44 -0.07 20.23
C ASN A 140 -9.30 -0.98 19.76
N GLU A 141 -8.72 -0.68 18.63
CA GLU A 141 -7.58 -1.39 18.04
C GLU A 141 -6.31 -0.55 18.16
N SER A 142 -5.17 -1.15 17.81
CA SER A 142 -3.89 -0.44 17.72
C SER A 142 -3.00 -0.99 16.62
N ILE A 143 -2.00 -0.21 16.22
CA ILE A 143 -0.91 -0.67 15.37
C ILE A 143 0.44 -0.47 16.06
N LYS A 144 1.36 -1.41 15.86
CA LYS A 144 2.77 -1.27 16.21
C LYS A 144 3.53 -0.80 15.00
N ILE A 145 4.19 0.34 15.10
CA ILE A 145 5.06 0.85 14.03
C ILE A 145 6.41 0.14 14.15
N LEU A 146 6.87 -0.48 13.07
CA LEU A 146 8.11 -1.26 13.04
C LEU A 146 9.24 -0.50 12.35
N GLU A 147 8.89 0.30 11.33
CA GLU A 147 9.84 1.08 10.54
C GLU A 147 9.23 2.45 10.20
N ILE A 148 10.02 3.51 10.38
CA ILE A 148 9.57 4.89 10.26
C ILE A 148 10.62 5.73 9.53
N GLN A 149 10.17 6.79 8.87
CA GLN A 149 11.05 7.76 8.23
C GLN A 149 10.61 9.18 8.58
N ARG A 150 11.44 9.90 9.34
CA ARG A 150 11.29 11.34 9.56
C ARG A 150 11.55 12.11 8.28
N GLN A 151 10.83 13.19 8.05
CA GLN A 151 11.01 14.04 6.86
C GLN A 151 12.47 14.46 6.66
N GLY A 152 13.01 14.21 5.46
CA GLY A 152 14.40 14.56 5.11
C GLY A 152 15.47 13.67 5.75
N LYS A 153 15.10 12.56 6.39
CA LYS A 153 16.02 11.59 7.00
C LYS A 153 15.88 10.21 6.35
N ASN A 154 16.83 9.32 6.65
CA ASN A 154 16.78 7.93 6.22
C ASN A 154 15.72 7.12 7.02
N PRO A 155 15.19 6.02 6.45
CA PRO A 155 14.41 5.04 7.19
C PRO A 155 15.16 4.51 8.42
N GLN A 156 14.43 4.27 9.49
CA GLN A 156 14.95 3.72 10.75
C GLN A 156 14.01 2.64 11.27
N LYS A 157 14.58 1.60 11.88
CA LYS A 157 13.80 0.68 12.72
C LYS A 157 13.31 1.43 13.95
N ILE A 158 12.16 1.04 14.46
CA ILE A 158 11.55 1.76 15.60
C ILE A 158 12.45 1.75 16.83
N SER A 159 13.18 0.67 17.10
CA SER A 159 14.12 0.57 18.22
C SER A 159 15.23 1.64 18.16
N GLU A 160 15.73 1.95 16.97
CA GLU A 160 16.75 2.98 16.77
C GLU A 160 16.13 4.38 16.84
N PHE A 161 14.96 4.56 16.23
CA PHE A 161 14.24 5.83 16.21
C PHE A 161 13.89 6.30 17.64
N MET A 162 13.43 5.39 18.50
CA MET A 162 12.98 5.73 19.84
C MET A 162 14.11 6.19 20.79
N LEU A 163 15.38 5.86 20.53
CA LEU A 163 16.52 6.32 21.33
C LEU A 163 16.66 7.85 21.36
N GLY A 164 16.32 8.52 20.25
CA GLY A 164 16.39 9.99 20.13
C GLY A 164 15.05 10.67 19.89
N SER A 165 13.94 9.94 19.93
CA SER A 165 12.61 10.48 19.61
C SER A 165 12.05 11.35 20.73
N LYS A 166 11.38 12.45 20.33
CA LYS A 166 10.56 13.29 21.20
C LYS A 166 9.13 12.72 21.36
N ILE A 167 8.74 11.76 20.54
CA ILE A 167 7.44 11.07 20.63
C ILE A 167 7.57 10.07 21.78
N LYS A 168 6.72 10.21 22.79
CA LYS A 168 6.73 9.37 23.99
C LYS A 168 5.34 8.79 24.21
N LYS A 169 5.25 7.76 25.04
CA LYS A 169 3.96 7.27 25.55
C LYS A 169 3.12 8.44 26.09
N GLY A 170 1.83 8.49 25.74
CA GLY A 170 0.91 9.57 26.04
C GLY A 170 0.95 10.75 25.03
N SER A 171 1.86 10.75 24.04
CA SER A 171 1.81 11.75 22.95
C SER A 171 0.58 11.50 22.08
N ILE A 172 0.00 12.59 21.55
CA ILE A 172 -1.06 12.53 20.53
C ILE A 172 -0.44 12.90 19.18
N ILE A 173 -0.63 12.05 18.19
CA ILE A 173 -0.13 12.24 16.82
C ILE A 173 -1.29 12.37 15.84
N PHE A 174 -1.08 13.15 14.77
CA PHE A 174 -2.15 13.55 13.83
C PHE A 174 -1.86 13.17 12.38
#